data_58400b641b384d95b0b0fcc18c1fcb20
#
_entry.id   58400b641b384d95b0b0fcc18c1fcb20
#
_cell.length_a   1.000
_cell.length_b   1.000
_cell.length_c   1.000
_cell.angle_alpha   90.00
_cell.angle_beta   90.00
_cell.angle_gamma   90.00
#
_symmetry.space_group_name_H-M   'P 1'
#
loop_
_entity.id
_entity.type
_entity.pdbx_description
1 polymer ?
#
loop_
_entity_poly.entity_id
_entity_poly.type
_entity_poly.pdbx_seq_one_letter_code
_entity_poly.pdbx_strand_id
1 'polypeptide(L)'
;MLLSTLGSTLAVNGVSIAAASTPPLFQRESLPQEFSKVISLGKLRILVLSGSPHKDGTTNLLATNFVKGAKEAGHEVRRVNTSFEDINACRGCFFCLKNSGQCLIRDDVPAILHLIEQADVVIFVTPIYYYAIHSSLKALLERFTSRRTDFMKMPKKMGLIAVCGGKFEWSFDSINAHFDSLSRYLGWKDIGRSEARGYPTKTDIQKTEYPKLAYQFGFNLS
;
A
#
# COMPACT_ATOMS: atom_id res chain seq x y z
N MET A 1 -12.57 -16.07 52.46
CA MET A 1 -13.35 -17.07 51.76
C MET A 1 -12.90 -17.02 50.27
N LEU A 2 -11.94 -17.90 49.95
CA LEU A 2 -11.26 -17.95 48.63
C LEU A 2 -12.08 -18.84 47.70
N LEU A 3 -12.49 -18.29 46.53
CA LEU A 3 -13.05 -19.04 45.43
C LEU A 3 -11.96 -19.33 44.41
N SER A 4 -11.51 -20.58 44.39
CA SER A 4 -10.65 -21.12 43.36
C SER A 4 -11.47 -21.47 42.11
N THR A 5 -11.16 -20.86 41.00
CA THR A 5 -11.70 -21.26 39.68
C THR A 5 -10.82 -22.38 39.11
N LEU A 6 -11.39 -23.57 39.04
CA LEU A 6 -10.83 -24.74 38.37
C LEU A 6 -10.91 -24.53 36.84
N GLY A 7 -9.75 -24.46 36.20
CA GLY A 7 -9.65 -24.55 34.73
C GLY A 7 -9.78 -26.01 34.30
N SER A 8 -10.81 -26.34 33.58
CA SER A 8 -11.01 -27.66 32.96
C SER A 8 -10.21 -27.73 31.64
N THR A 9 -9.15 -28.53 31.65
CA THR A 9 -8.45 -28.99 30.45
C THR A 9 -9.21 -30.12 29.82
N LEU A 10 -9.76 -29.90 28.64
CA LEU A 10 -10.27 -30.97 27.77
C LEU A 10 -9.08 -31.56 26.97
N ALA A 11 -8.66 -32.78 27.35
CA ALA A 11 -7.72 -33.57 26.59
C ALA A 11 -8.46 -34.29 25.46
N VAL A 12 -8.23 -33.92 24.23
CA VAL A 12 -8.66 -34.65 23.03
C VAL A 12 -7.43 -35.23 22.36
N ASN A 13 -7.33 -36.56 22.43
CA ASN A 13 -6.45 -37.43 21.63
C ASN A 13 -4.99 -36.97 21.43
N GLY A 14 -4.15 -37.03 22.48
CA GLY A 14 -2.71 -37.27 22.34
C GLY A 14 -1.84 -36.42 21.41
N VAL A 15 -2.36 -35.38 20.81
CA VAL A 15 -1.59 -34.41 20.00
C VAL A 15 -1.27 -33.22 20.89
N SER A 16 -0.04 -33.19 21.40
CA SER A 16 0.51 -31.99 22.01
C SER A 16 0.65 -30.92 20.95
N ILE A 17 -0.34 -30.04 20.84
CA ILE A 17 -0.19 -28.83 20.04
C ILE A 17 0.76 -27.95 20.86
N ALA A 18 2.04 -27.97 20.51
CA ALA A 18 2.99 -26.96 20.97
C ALA A 18 2.32 -25.61 20.67
N ALA A 19 2.12 -24.79 21.70
CA ALA A 19 1.65 -23.43 21.53
C ALA A 19 2.61 -22.76 20.55
N ALA A 20 2.18 -22.64 19.29
CA ALA A 20 2.90 -21.86 18.31
C ALA A 20 3.05 -20.47 18.93
N SER A 21 4.29 -20.06 19.22
CA SER A 21 4.58 -18.72 19.66
C SER A 21 3.92 -17.78 18.64
N THR A 22 2.95 -17.02 19.10
CA THR A 22 2.30 -16.00 18.27
C THR A 22 3.43 -15.22 17.59
N PRO A 23 3.50 -15.19 16.25
CA PRO A 23 4.55 -14.41 15.60
C PRO A 23 4.49 -13.01 16.16
N PRO A 24 5.62 -12.33 16.36
CA PRO A 24 5.64 -10.99 16.92
C PRO A 24 4.66 -10.15 16.13
N LEU A 25 3.67 -9.60 16.82
CA LEU A 25 2.69 -8.67 16.29
C LEU A 25 3.44 -7.72 15.36
N PHE A 26 2.93 -7.51 14.14
CA PHE A 26 3.52 -6.67 13.13
C PHE A 26 4.16 -5.44 13.77
N GLN A 27 5.50 -5.37 13.73
CA GLN A 27 6.18 -4.20 14.27
C GLN A 27 5.80 -3.02 13.39
N ARG A 28 5.09 -2.08 14.00
CA ARG A 28 4.71 -0.82 13.38
C ARG A 28 5.98 -0.12 12.87
N GLU A 29 5.94 0.37 11.65
CA GLU A 29 7.00 1.19 11.09
C GLU A 29 6.70 2.66 11.41
N SER A 30 7.74 3.47 11.56
CA SER A 30 7.56 4.92 11.67
C SER A 30 7.23 5.48 10.27
N LEU A 31 6.23 6.33 10.20
CA LEU A 31 5.92 7.05 8.96
C LEU A 31 7.15 7.84 8.48
N PRO A 32 7.38 7.92 7.17
CA PRO A 32 8.47 8.72 6.63
C PRO A 32 8.26 10.20 6.92
N GLN A 33 9.36 10.96 6.94
CA GLN A 33 9.31 12.41 7.06
C GLN A 33 8.56 13.03 5.87
N GLU A 34 8.04 14.23 6.05
CA GLU A 34 7.45 15.03 4.98
C GLU A 34 8.44 15.28 3.84
N PHE A 35 7.91 15.59 2.67
CA PHE A 35 8.74 15.98 1.52
C PHE A 35 9.39 17.35 1.73
N SER A 36 10.51 17.55 1.06
CA SER A 36 11.21 18.84 1.04
C SER A 36 10.32 19.92 0.42
N LYS A 37 10.30 21.11 1.02
CA LYS A 37 9.57 22.27 0.47
C LYS A 37 10.13 22.72 -0.88
N VAL A 38 11.44 22.59 -1.07
CA VAL A 38 12.14 22.93 -2.31
C VAL A 38 12.66 21.65 -2.95
N ILE A 39 12.40 21.49 -4.23
CA ILE A 39 12.87 20.36 -5.03
C ILE A 39 13.56 20.91 -6.30
N SER A 40 14.59 20.24 -6.78
CA SER A 40 15.31 20.63 -8.00
C SER A 40 14.40 20.59 -9.22
N LEU A 41 14.64 21.47 -10.18
CA LEU A 41 13.88 21.54 -11.43
C LEU A 41 13.87 20.18 -12.14
N GLY A 42 12.70 19.76 -12.60
CA GLY A 42 12.51 18.47 -13.29
C GLY A 42 12.52 17.25 -12.36
N LYS A 43 12.61 17.44 -11.04
CA LYS A 43 12.49 16.35 -10.07
C LYS A 43 11.09 16.29 -9.48
N LEU A 44 10.69 15.11 -9.03
CA LEU A 44 9.34 14.81 -8.54
C LEU A 44 9.41 14.35 -7.09
N ARG A 45 8.37 14.67 -6.33
CA ARG A 45 8.05 14.07 -5.03
C ARG A 45 7.20 12.85 -5.28
N ILE A 46 7.72 11.68 -4.98
CA ILE A 46 7.09 10.40 -5.26
C ILE A 46 6.73 9.71 -3.95
N LEU A 47 5.46 9.45 -3.75
CA LEU A 47 4.99 8.62 -2.63
C LEU A 47 4.66 7.22 -3.12
N VAL A 48 5.31 6.22 -2.53
CA VAL A 48 5.03 4.80 -2.78
C VAL A 48 4.18 4.26 -1.62
N LEU A 49 2.96 3.84 -1.92
CA LEU A 49 2.03 3.21 -0.97
C LEU A 49 2.06 1.70 -1.19
N SER A 50 2.74 0.97 -0.32
CA SER A 50 2.91 -0.48 -0.42
C SER A 50 1.97 -1.22 0.52
N GLY A 51 1.08 -2.05 -0.04
CA GLY A 51 0.08 -2.83 0.71
C GLY A 51 0.51 -4.25 1.06
N SER A 52 1.77 -4.63 0.83
CA SER A 52 2.20 -5.99 1.12
C SER A 52 2.42 -6.24 2.62
N PRO A 53 1.79 -7.28 3.21
CA PRO A 53 2.05 -7.68 4.59
C PRO A 53 3.38 -8.45 4.77
N HIS A 54 4.06 -8.79 3.67
CA HIS A 54 5.32 -9.52 3.69
C HIS A 54 6.49 -8.58 3.41
N LYS A 55 7.28 -8.24 4.45
CA LYS A 55 8.46 -7.34 4.33
C LYS A 55 9.46 -7.83 3.30
N ASP A 56 9.62 -9.13 3.15
CA ASP A 56 10.54 -9.76 2.20
C ASP A 56 9.80 -10.53 1.10
N GLY A 57 8.64 -10.03 0.67
CA GLY A 57 7.80 -10.64 -0.38
C GLY A 57 8.11 -10.13 -1.79
N THR A 58 7.45 -10.76 -2.77
CA THR A 58 7.52 -10.43 -4.20
C THR A 58 7.16 -8.97 -4.48
N THR A 59 6.06 -8.51 -3.92
CA THR A 59 5.56 -7.13 -4.07
C THR A 59 6.56 -6.11 -3.52
N ASN A 60 7.15 -6.38 -2.35
CA ASN A 60 8.14 -5.48 -1.74
C ASN A 60 9.47 -5.47 -2.50
N LEU A 61 9.84 -6.56 -3.15
CA LEU A 61 10.99 -6.58 -4.06
C LEU A 61 10.79 -5.58 -5.21
N LEU A 62 9.63 -5.60 -5.87
CA LEU A 62 9.34 -4.68 -6.97
C LEU A 62 9.26 -3.23 -6.48
N ALA A 63 8.60 -2.98 -5.34
CA ALA A 63 8.57 -1.64 -4.72
C ALA A 63 9.99 -1.11 -4.47
N THR A 64 10.88 -1.95 -3.95
CA THR A 64 12.27 -1.58 -3.65
C THR A 64 13.05 -1.24 -4.92
N ASN A 65 12.87 -2.01 -6.00
CA ASN A 65 13.51 -1.72 -7.29
C ASN A 65 12.98 -0.43 -7.92
N PHE A 66 11.66 -0.18 -7.85
CA PHE A 66 11.08 1.08 -8.29
C PHE A 66 11.68 2.28 -7.51
N VAL A 67 11.71 2.19 -6.17
CA VAL A 67 12.27 3.25 -5.31
C VAL A 67 13.74 3.49 -5.65
N LYS A 68 14.52 2.43 -5.90
CA LYS A 68 15.92 2.53 -6.31
C LYS A 68 16.05 3.32 -7.62
N GLY A 69 15.30 2.94 -8.66
CA GLY A 69 15.33 3.63 -9.96
C GLY A 69 14.94 5.10 -9.84
N ALA A 70 13.85 5.40 -9.14
CA ALA A 70 13.38 6.76 -8.95
C ALA A 70 14.38 7.65 -8.18
N LYS A 71 15.04 7.10 -7.15
CA LYS A 71 16.09 7.82 -6.41
C LYS A 71 17.33 8.06 -7.26
N GLU A 72 17.77 7.09 -8.05
CA GLU A 72 18.91 7.23 -8.96
C GLU A 72 18.63 8.24 -10.07
N ALA A 73 17.38 8.39 -10.49
CA ALA A 73 16.95 9.48 -11.38
C ALA A 73 16.92 10.85 -10.67
N GLY A 74 17.17 10.90 -9.35
CA GLY A 74 17.25 12.12 -8.55
C GLY A 74 15.91 12.61 -8.01
N HIS A 75 14.86 11.80 -8.03
CA HIS A 75 13.57 12.13 -7.43
C HIS A 75 13.61 11.99 -5.90
N GLU A 76 12.79 12.76 -5.20
CA GLU A 76 12.57 12.59 -3.77
C GLU A 76 11.50 11.54 -3.55
N VAL A 77 11.86 10.42 -2.91
CA VAL A 77 10.96 9.28 -2.74
C VAL A 77 10.68 9.02 -1.27
N ARG A 78 9.41 8.93 -0.92
CA ARG A 78 8.92 8.43 0.37
C ARG A 78 8.14 7.13 0.15
N ARG A 79 8.20 6.23 1.11
CA ARG A 79 7.47 4.97 1.07
C ARG A 79 6.73 4.75 2.37
N VAL A 80 5.46 4.39 2.28
CA VAL A 80 4.61 3.95 3.37
C VAL A 80 4.19 2.50 3.12
N ASN A 81 4.45 1.63 4.09
CA ASN A 81 4.02 0.24 4.05
C ASN A 81 2.70 0.11 4.82
N THR A 82 1.59 0.32 4.13
CA THR A 82 0.26 0.46 4.75
C THR A 82 -0.17 -0.74 5.59
N SER A 83 0.41 -1.92 5.38
CA SER A 83 0.13 -3.11 6.21
C SER A 83 0.80 -3.07 7.59
N PHE A 84 1.69 -2.11 7.86
CA PHE A 84 2.40 -1.97 9.14
C PHE A 84 2.02 -0.67 9.87
N GLU A 85 1.11 0.11 9.31
CA GLU A 85 0.57 1.33 9.89
C GLU A 85 -0.81 1.08 10.51
N ASP A 86 -1.21 1.92 11.45
CA ASP A 86 -2.56 1.90 12.01
C ASP A 86 -3.52 2.57 11.03
N ILE A 87 -4.17 1.74 10.21
CA ILE A 87 -5.12 2.18 9.18
C ILE A 87 -6.44 1.48 9.38
N ASN A 88 -7.42 2.22 9.87
CA ASN A 88 -8.78 1.70 10.08
C ASN A 88 -9.68 2.07 8.90
N ALA A 89 -10.55 1.13 8.50
CA ALA A 89 -11.50 1.31 7.41
C ALA A 89 -12.49 2.46 7.68
N CYS A 90 -12.96 3.09 6.63
CA CYS A 90 -13.97 4.15 6.71
C CYS A 90 -15.30 3.58 7.24
N ARG A 91 -15.91 4.28 8.20
CA ARG A 91 -17.23 3.88 8.77
C ARG A 91 -18.42 4.49 8.03
N GLY A 92 -18.19 5.26 6.96
CA GLY A 92 -19.25 5.91 6.20
C GLY A 92 -20.07 6.95 6.97
N CYS A 93 -19.56 7.48 8.07
CA CYS A 93 -20.32 8.39 8.94
C CYS A 93 -20.48 9.82 8.40
N PHE A 94 -19.77 10.16 7.32
CA PHE A 94 -19.77 11.48 6.66
C PHE A 94 -19.41 12.68 7.56
N PHE A 95 -18.88 12.43 8.75
CA PHE A 95 -18.45 13.51 9.66
C PHE A 95 -17.43 14.44 9.00
N CYS A 96 -16.45 13.89 8.30
CA CYS A 96 -15.42 14.65 7.61
C CYS A 96 -15.97 15.65 6.57
N LEU A 97 -17.08 15.33 5.91
CA LEU A 97 -17.69 16.23 4.91
C LEU A 97 -18.28 17.50 5.54
N LYS A 98 -18.62 17.45 6.82
CA LYS A 98 -19.20 18.58 7.58
C LYS A 98 -18.18 19.27 8.49
N ASN A 99 -16.95 18.76 8.58
CA ASN A 99 -15.93 19.21 9.52
C ASN A 99 -14.57 19.41 8.84
N SER A 100 -14.54 20.10 7.71
CA SER A 100 -13.32 20.50 6.99
C SER A 100 -12.32 19.35 6.77
N GLY A 101 -12.83 18.17 6.45
CA GLY A 101 -12.01 16.99 6.18
C GLY A 101 -11.50 16.25 7.43
N GLN A 102 -11.82 16.70 8.64
CA GLN A 102 -11.41 16.02 9.86
C GLN A 102 -12.15 14.68 10.02
N CYS A 103 -11.43 13.60 10.30
CA CYS A 103 -12.02 12.30 10.57
C CYS A 103 -12.09 12.01 12.07
N LEU A 104 -13.17 11.32 12.50
CA LEU A 104 -13.32 10.87 13.89
C LEU A 104 -12.37 9.72 14.25
N ILE A 105 -11.92 8.95 13.26
CA ILE A 105 -11.01 7.83 13.50
C ILE A 105 -9.60 8.40 13.72
N ARG A 106 -9.02 8.07 14.87
CA ARG A 106 -7.67 8.48 15.26
C ARG A 106 -6.72 7.34 14.94
N ASP A 107 -5.97 7.50 13.86
CA ASP A 107 -5.02 6.55 13.33
C ASP A 107 -3.96 7.28 12.48
N ASP A 108 -3.12 6.55 11.74
CA ASP A 108 -2.05 7.14 10.92
C ASP A 108 -2.55 7.76 9.60
N VAL A 109 -3.81 7.53 9.23
CA VAL A 109 -4.36 7.98 7.94
C VAL A 109 -4.22 9.48 7.72
N PRO A 110 -4.49 10.39 8.68
CA PRO A 110 -4.31 11.83 8.46
C PRO A 110 -2.90 12.20 8.01
N ALA A 111 -1.86 11.60 8.62
CA ALA A 111 -0.47 11.87 8.25
C ALA A 111 -0.13 11.30 6.86
N ILE A 112 -0.65 10.12 6.52
CA ILE A 112 -0.47 9.52 5.18
C ILE A 112 -1.16 10.38 4.12
N LEU A 113 -2.37 10.88 4.37
CA LEU A 113 -3.07 11.78 3.46
C LEU A 113 -2.29 13.08 3.23
N HIS A 114 -1.64 13.60 4.27
CA HIS A 114 -0.77 14.77 4.14
C HIS A 114 0.45 14.50 3.23
N LEU A 115 1.08 13.33 3.33
CA LEU A 115 2.13 12.92 2.39
C LEU A 115 1.61 12.81 0.94
N ILE A 116 0.37 12.32 0.77
CA ILE A 116 -0.27 12.27 -0.55
C ILE A 116 -0.49 13.69 -1.09
N GLU A 117 -0.91 14.65 -0.25
CA GLU A 117 -1.07 16.06 -0.65
C GLU A 117 0.22 16.64 -1.20
N GLN A 118 1.35 16.37 -0.56
CA GLN A 118 2.67 16.88 -0.93
C GLN A 118 3.26 16.22 -2.18
N ALA A 119 2.88 14.97 -2.48
CA ALA A 119 3.44 14.20 -3.58
C ALA A 119 2.95 14.69 -4.96
N ASP A 120 3.83 14.69 -5.94
CA ASP A 120 3.52 14.92 -7.36
C ASP A 120 3.05 13.62 -8.03
N VAL A 121 3.57 12.48 -7.56
CA VAL A 121 3.28 11.13 -8.05
C VAL A 121 2.95 10.20 -6.88
N VAL A 122 1.88 9.40 -7.03
CA VAL A 122 1.52 8.34 -6.08
C VAL A 122 1.59 6.99 -6.76
N ILE A 123 2.43 6.09 -6.27
CA ILE A 123 2.57 4.73 -6.78
C ILE A 123 1.92 3.76 -5.80
N PHE A 124 0.90 3.07 -6.28
CA PHE A 124 0.23 2.01 -5.53
C PHE A 124 0.94 0.68 -5.81
N VAL A 125 1.40 0.01 -4.76
CA VAL A 125 2.10 -1.26 -4.87
C VAL A 125 1.35 -2.30 -4.06
N THR A 126 0.82 -3.34 -4.71
CA THR A 126 -0.11 -4.27 -4.06
C THR A 126 0.09 -5.72 -4.47
N PRO A 127 0.04 -6.68 -3.54
CA PRO A 127 -0.29 -8.04 -3.90
C PRO A 127 -1.77 -8.11 -4.28
N ILE A 128 -2.13 -9.01 -5.20
CA ILE A 128 -3.52 -9.28 -5.54
C ILE A 128 -4.01 -10.42 -4.65
N TYR A 129 -4.96 -10.13 -3.80
CA TYR A 129 -5.66 -11.10 -2.98
C TYR A 129 -7.14 -11.13 -3.37
N TYR A 130 -7.63 -12.30 -3.77
CA TYR A 130 -8.99 -12.43 -4.30
C TYR A 130 -9.32 -11.38 -5.37
N TYR A 131 -8.38 -11.21 -6.32
CA TYR A 131 -8.49 -10.32 -7.49
C TYR A 131 -8.66 -8.82 -7.19
N ALA A 132 -8.33 -8.40 -5.96
CA ALA A 132 -8.46 -7.01 -5.53
C ALA A 132 -7.16 -6.47 -4.92
N ILE A 133 -7.11 -5.16 -4.76
CA ILE A 133 -6.07 -4.46 -4.00
C ILE A 133 -6.07 -4.94 -2.54
N HIS A 134 -4.91 -5.02 -1.92
CA HIS A 134 -4.78 -5.42 -0.52
C HIS A 134 -5.62 -4.56 0.42
N SER A 135 -6.19 -5.19 1.45
CA SER A 135 -7.13 -4.56 2.38
C SER A 135 -6.61 -3.29 3.04
N SER A 136 -5.33 -3.22 3.42
CA SER A 136 -4.74 -2.02 4.03
C SER A 136 -4.72 -0.81 3.08
N LEU A 137 -4.41 -1.03 1.79
CA LEU A 137 -4.52 0.01 0.76
C LEU A 137 -5.98 0.39 0.49
N LYS A 138 -6.88 -0.61 0.48
CA LYS A 138 -8.32 -0.34 0.29
C LYS A 138 -8.88 0.50 1.43
N ALA A 139 -8.53 0.17 2.67
CA ALA A 139 -8.93 0.95 3.84
C ALA A 139 -8.43 2.40 3.77
N LEU A 140 -7.17 2.61 3.34
CA LEU A 140 -6.63 3.95 3.10
C LEU A 140 -7.41 4.69 2.00
N LEU A 141 -7.69 4.05 0.87
CA LEU A 141 -8.43 4.65 -0.25
C LEU A 141 -9.84 5.10 0.16
N GLU A 142 -10.55 4.32 0.98
CA GLU A 142 -11.87 4.72 1.50
C GLU A 142 -11.80 6.01 2.33
N ARG A 143 -10.70 6.24 3.00
CA ARG A 143 -10.45 7.43 3.82
C ARG A 143 -10.09 8.66 2.97
N PHE A 144 -9.85 8.54 1.65
CA PHE A 144 -9.73 9.66 0.72
C PHE A 144 -10.98 10.53 0.72
N THR A 145 -12.13 10.00 1.13
CA THR A 145 -13.37 10.77 1.34
C THR A 145 -13.13 12.04 2.16
N SER A 146 -12.22 12.01 3.14
CA SER A 146 -11.92 13.16 3.99
C SER A 146 -11.12 14.27 3.28
N ARG A 147 -10.48 13.98 2.17
CA ARG A 147 -9.69 14.90 1.33
C ARG A 147 -10.16 14.90 -0.13
N ARG A 148 -11.33 14.34 -0.39
CA ARG A 148 -11.85 14.16 -1.76
C ARG A 148 -11.76 15.42 -2.62
N THR A 149 -12.28 16.52 -2.14
CA THR A 149 -12.33 17.77 -2.89
C THR A 149 -10.95 18.32 -3.21
N ASP A 150 -10.00 18.15 -2.28
CA ASP A 150 -8.63 18.62 -2.45
C ASP A 150 -7.90 17.73 -3.46
N PHE A 151 -8.01 16.41 -3.33
CA PHE A 151 -7.38 15.46 -4.25
C PHE A 151 -7.88 15.61 -5.69
N MET A 152 -9.18 15.85 -5.90
CA MET A 152 -9.73 16.08 -7.25
C MET A 152 -9.26 17.39 -7.90
N LYS A 153 -8.78 18.36 -7.11
CA LYS A 153 -8.24 19.62 -7.62
C LYS A 153 -6.73 19.58 -7.84
N MET A 154 -6.04 18.57 -7.32
CA MET A 154 -4.59 18.43 -7.43
C MET A 154 -4.21 17.69 -8.72
N PRO A 155 -3.43 18.30 -9.63
CA PRO A 155 -2.98 17.64 -10.85
C PRO A 155 -1.86 16.64 -10.53
N LYS A 156 -2.24 15.44 -10.07
CA LYS A 156 -1.28 14.39 -9.71
C LYS A 156 -1.16 13.34 -10.81
N LYS A 157 -0.05 12.59 -10.72
CA LYS A 157 0.17 11.35 -11.48
C LYS A 157 -0.01 10.14 -10.56
N MET A 158 -0.47 9.02 -11.10
CA MET A 158 -0.58 7.77 -10.35
C MET A 158 -0.12 6.58 -11.19
N GLY A 159 0.50 5.60 -10.55
CA GLY A 159 0.96 4.37 -11.18
C GLY A 159 0.67 3.15 -10.31
N LEU A 160 0.68 1.98 -10.93
CA LEU A 160 0.38 0.70 -10.26
C LEU A 160 1.52 -0.29 -10.44
N ILE A 161 1.91 -0.94 -9.36
CA ILE A 161 2.73 -2.15 -9.37
C ILE A 161 1.92 -3.24 -8.67
N ALA A 162 1.51 -4.28 -9.40
CA ALA A 162 0.68 -5.34 -8.87
C ALA A 162 1.33 -6.71 -9.07
N VAL A 163 1.22 -7.57 -8.07
CA VAL A 163 1.78 -8.94 -8.11
C VAL A 163 0.70 -9.94 -7.79
N CYS A 164 0.51 -10.94 -8.65
CA CYS A 164 -0.42 -12.05 -8.46
C CYS A 164 0.32 -13.39 -8.49
N GLY A 165 0.02 -14.28 -7.54
CA GLY A 165 0.52 -15.67 -7.57
C GLY A 165 -0.17 -16.54 -8.62
N GLY A 166 -1.39 -16.19 -9.03
CA GLY A 166 -2.14 -16.87 -10.08
C GLY A 166 -1.57 -16.60 -11.48
N LYS A 167 -1.82 -17.52 -12.43
CA LYS A 167 -1.32 -17.45 -13.81
C LYS A 167 -2.42 -17.09 -14.84
N PHE A 168 -3.66 -16.90 -14.40
CA PHE A 168 -4.77 -16.60 -15.32
C PHE A 168 -4.57 -15.25 -15.99
N GLU A 169 -4.89 -15.14 -17.27
CA GLU A 169 -4.77 -13.89 -18.03
C GLU A 169 -5.62 -12.76 -17.44
N TRP A 170 -6.81 -13.09 -16.97
CA TRP A 170 -7.76 -12.18 -16.33
C TRP A 170 -7.42 -11.79 -14.87
N SER A 171 -6.28 -12.26 -14.33
CA SER A 171 -5.91 -12.02 -12.91
C SER A 171 -5.85 -10.54 -12.52
N PHE A 172 -5.68 -9.66 -13.48
CA PHE A 172 -5.59 -8.21 -13.23
C PHE A 172 -6.80 -7.41 -13.71
N ASP A 173 -7.81 -8.02 -14.32
CA ASP A 173 -8.97 -7.30 -14.89
C ASP A 173 -9.68 -6.46 -13.82
N SER A 174 -9.95 -7.03 -12.65
CA SER A 174 -10.63 -6.33 -11.56
C SER A 174 -9.80 -5.15 -11.01
N ILE A 175 -8.50 -5.35 -10.78
CA ILE A 175 -7.65 -4.27 -10.27
C ILE A 175 -7.47 -3.17 -11.30
N ASN A 176 -7.40 -3.51 -12.59
CA ASN A 176 -7.31 -2.56 -13.68
C ASN A 176 -8.57 -1.71 -13.79
N ALA A 177 -9.75 -2.33 -13.76
CA ALA A 177 -11.03 -1.62 -13.75
C ALA A 177 -11.17 -0.70 -12.52
N HIS A 178 -10.72 -1.16 -11.34
CA HIS A 178 -10.68 -0.34 -10.13
C HIS A 178 -9.73 0.86 -10.30
N PHE A 179 -8.54 0.64 -10.83
CA PHE A 179 -7.52 1.68 -11.00
C PHE A 179 -7.94 2.72 -12.04
N ASP A 180 -8.58 2.30 -13.15
CA ASP A 180 -9.18 3.18 -14.14
C ASP A 180 -10.27 4.06 -13.53
N SER A 181 -11.14 3.46 -12.71
CA SER A 181 -12.22 4.19 -12.04
C SER A 181 -11.66 5.22 -11.05
N LEU A 182 -10.62 4.85 -10.30
CA LEU A 182 -9.95 5.72 -9.34
C LEU A 182 -9.27 6.90 -10.05
N SER A 183 -8.54 6.64 -11.13
CA SER A 183 -7.88 7.65 -11.96
C SER A 183 -8.87 8.67 -12.50
N ARG A 184 -9.97 8.19 -13.11
CA ARG A 184 -11.04 9.06 -13.63
C ARG A 184 -11.71 9.87 -12.54
N TYR A 185 -12.02 9.25 -11.39
CA TYR A 185 -12.70 9.91 -10.29
C TYR A 185 -11.87 11.01 -9.64
N LEU A 186 -10.58 10.76 -9.44
CA LEU A 186 -9.66 11.74 -8.86
C LEU A 186 -9.14 12.77 -9.88
N GLY A 187 -9.26 12.50 -11.17
CA GLY A 187 -8.64 13.31 -12.23
C GLY A 187 -7.12 13.19 -12.26
N TRP A 188 -6.56 12.12 -11.68
CA TRP A 188 -5.12 11.88 -11.65
C TRP A 188 -4.67 11.14 -12.91
N LYS A 189 -3.57 11.58 -13.49
CA LYS A 189 -3.04 10.96 -14.73
C LYS A 189 -2.44 9.58 -14.41
N ASP A 190 -2.98 8.53 -15.02
CA ASP A 190 -2.33 7.21 -15.04
C ASP A 190 -1.03 7.28 -15.87
N ILE A 191 0.09 6.90 -15.26
CA ILE A 191 1.42 6.93 -15.87
C ILE A 191 1.99 5.54 -16.14
N GLY A 192 1.19 4.51 -15.94
CA GLY A 192 1.54 3.13 -16.29
C GLY A 192 1.38 2.14 -15.15
N ARG A 193 1.47 0.87 -15.54
CA ARG A 193 1.25 -0.28 -14.67
C ARG A 193 2.33 -1.32 -14.90
N SER A 194 2.79 -1.94 -13.83
CA SER A 194 3.68 -3.10 -13.85
C SER A 194 2.97 -4.27 -13.16
N GLU A 195 2.63 -5.30 -13.93
CA GLU A 195 1.80 -6.42 -13.50
C GLU A 195 2.57 -7.73 -13.61
N ALA A 196 2.92 -8.34 -12.47
CA ALA A 196 3.64 -9.59 -12.42
C ALA A 196 2.71 -10.72 -12.00
N ARG A 197 2.48 -11.71 -12.88
CA ARG A 197 1.62 -12.86 -12.64
C ARG A 197 2.38 -14.16 -12.56
N GLY A 198 1.93 -15.09 -11.69
CA GLY A 198 2.49 -16.43 -11.60
C GLY A 198 3.75 -16.55 -10.76
N TYR A 199 4.05 -15.54 -9.94
CA TYR A 199 5.24 -15.53 -9.10
C TYR A 199 4.88 -15.43 -7.61
N PRO A 200 4.55 -16.55 -6.95
CA PRO A 200 4.14 -16.52 -5.55
C PRO A 200 5.32 -16.28 -4.60
N THR A 201 6.57 -16.56 -5.03
CA THR A 201 7.74 -16.40 -4.17
C THR A 201 8.73 -15.35 -4.71
N LYS A 202 9.47 -14.74 -3.77
CA LYS A 202 10.53 -13.79 -4.09
C LYS A 202 11.60 -14.40 -4.99
N THR A 203 11.98 -15.64 -4.72
CA THR A 203 13.02 -16.36 -5.49
C THR A 203 12.61 -16.55 -6.95
N ASP A 204 11.32 -16.75 -7.22
CA ASP A 204 10.83 -16.94 -8.58
C ASP A 204 10.86 -15.62 -9.36
N ILE A 205 10.25 -14.57 -8.80
CA ILE A 205 10.16 -13.27 -9.48
C ILE A 205 11.54 -12.59 -9.65
N GLN A 206 12.47 -12.87 -8.75
CA GLN A 206 13.82 -12.30 -8.77
C GLN A 206 14.62 -12.70 -10.01
N LYS A 207 14.30 -13.85 -10.62
CA LYS A 207 14.95 -14.40 -11.84
C LYS A 207 14.31 -13.89 -13.14
N THR A 208 13.31 -13.03 -13.05
CA THR A 208 12.56 -12.50 -14.20
C THR A 208 12.97 -11.06 -14.52
N GLU A 209 12.39 -10.51 -15.59
CA GLU A 209 12.58 -9.10 -15.96
C GLU A 209 11.80 -8.12 -15.06
N TYR A 210 10.84 -8.58 -14.25
CA TYR A 210 10.00 -7.68 -13.46
C TYR A 210 10.76 -6.77 -12.49
N PRO A 211 11.81 -7.22 -11.77
CA PRO A 211 12.61 -6.31 -10.94
C PRO A 211 13.28 -5.20 -11.76
N LYS A 212 13.78 -5.52 -12.97
CA LYS A 212 14.38 -4.54 -13.88
C LYS A 212 13.32 -3.59 -14.45
N LEU A 213 12.16 -4.09 -14.84
CA LEU A 213 11.03 -3.27 -15.30
C LEU A 213 10.54 -2.32 -14.22
N ALA A 214 10.44 -2.78 -12.97
CA ALA A 214 10.08 -1.91 -11.86
C ALA A 214 11.12 -0.81 -11.61
N TYR A 215 12.41 -1.14 -11.70
CA TYR A 215 13.49 -0.16 -11.63
C TYR A 215 13.38 0.87 -12.78
N GLN A 216 13.21 0.41 -14.01
CA GLN A 216 13.07 1.28 -15.19
C GLN A 216 11.83 2.18 -15.09
N PHE A 217 10.72 1.66 -14.55
CA PHE A 217 9.53 2.46 -14.32
C PHE A 217 9.82 3.63 -13.39
N GLY A 218 10.57 3.42 -12.31
CA GLY A 218 10.98 4.50 -11.41
C GLY A 218 12.00 5.45 -12.03
N PHE A 219 12.99 4.92 -12.76
CA PHE A 219 14.09 5.70 -13.35
C PHE A 219 13.63 6.63 -14.48
N ASN A 220 12.65 6.21 -15.28
CA ASN A 220 12.15 6.95 -16.45
C ASN A 220 11.00 7.93 -16.14
N LEU A 221 10.68 8.15 -14.87
CA LEU A 221 9.67 9.14 -14.50
C LEU A 221 10.14 10.56 -14.81
N SER A 222 9.21 11.36 -15.35
CA SER A 222 9.42 12.75 -15.73
C SER A 222 8.20 13.63 -15.43
#